data_2d6634e1efd502663091c8d42ba068ee
#
_entry.id   2d6634e1efd502663091c8d42ba068ee
#
_cell.length_a   1.000
_cell.length_b   1.000
_cell.length_c   1.000
_cell.angle_alpha   90.00
_cell.angle_beta   90.00
_cell.angle_gamma   90.00
#
_symmetry.space_group_name_H-M   'P 1'
#
loop_
_entity.id
_entity.type
_entity.pdbx_description
1 polymer ?
#
loop_
_entity_poly.entity_id
_entity_poly.type
_entity_poly.pdbx_seq_one_letter_code
_entity_poly.pdbx_strand_id
1 'polypeptide(L)'
;MRFFPIVNKARKPKFDVHIKISDLNNVPLVSGVSMVKWHLPHSIHGEHRGRTQKCPIVNHRVEYNYSKIVSVRIGIDRNDSLNECPIEFEVVQEFSAGGVSGAAGRDEKITLGTVRLNLSEYVEESEAVLRDGRTANAIKEALMSPVQKSSTHRRQRSSLSNAGLPETDPSPRSSRDEEPPEGEIQDGVVRRYLMQDSKINSTLKISILMVQVDGERNYVAPPPKSAPVFGGIAGFVAGD
;
A
#
# COMPACT_ATOMS: atom_id res chain seq x y z
N MET A 1 -2.32 29.07 -35.63
CA MET A 1 -2.69 28.92 -34.21
C MET A 1 -2.86 27.44 -33.91
N ARG A 2 -2.05 26.90 -33.00
CA ARG A 2 -2.21 25.49 -32.56
C ARG A 2 -3.21 25.48 -31.41
N PHE A 3 -4.40 24.95 -31.65
CA PHE A 3 -5.37 24.68 -30.60
C PHE A 3 -4.85 23.48 -29.80
N PHE A 4 -4.39 23.71 -28.57
CA PHE A 4 -4.20 22.63 -27.63
C PHE A 4 -5.57 22.18 -27.14
N PRO A 5 -5.94 20.90 -27.29
CA PRO A 5 -7.21 20.43 -26.78
C PRO A 5 -7.22 20.62 -25.25
N ILE A 6 -8.17 21.37 -24.76
CA ILE A 6 -8.43 21.49 -23.31
C ILE A 6 -8.87 20.10 -22.85
N VAL A 7 -7.94 19.36 -22.25
CA VAL A 7 -8.24 18.06 -21.65
C VAL A 7 -9.18 18.34 -20.48
N ASN A 8 -10.43 17.93 -20.64
CA ASN A 8 -11.44 18.09 -19.60
C ASN A 8 -11.01 17.30 -18.37
N LYS A 9 -10.51 17.98 -17.34
CA LYS A 9 -10.01 17.36 -16.09
C LYS A 9 -11.09 16.56 -15.37
N ALA A 10 -12.36 16.90 -15.57
CA ALA A 10 -13.51 16.19 -15.00
C ALA A 10 -13.57 14.70 -15.44
N ARG A 11 -13.02 14.37 -16.62
CA ARG A 11 -13.00 12.98 -17.12
C ARG A 11 -11.70 12.21 -16.83
N LYS A 12 -10.86 12.72 -15.92
CA LYS A 12 -9.61 12.05 -15.48
C LYS A 12 -9.41 12.23 -13.98
N PRO A 13 -10.21 11.57 -13.15
CA PRO A 13 -10.01 11.58 -11.71
C PRO A 13 -8.59 11.12 -11.35
N LYS A 14 -8.06 11.70 -10.27
CA LYS A 14 -6.75 11.37 -9.71
C LYS A 14 -6.93 10.51 -8.48
N PHE A 15 -6.16 9.45 -8.41
CA PHE A 15 -6.12 8.53 -7.28
C PHE A 15 -4.71 8.47 -6.70
N ASP A 16 -4.62 8.42 -5.39
CA ASP A 16 -3.44 7.96 -4.69
C ASP A 16 -3.61 6.46 -4.43
N VAL A 17 -2.72 5.68 -5.02
CA VAL A 17 -2.70 4.22 -4.93
C VAL A 17 -1.70 3.82 -3.87
N HIS A 18 -2.19 3.24 -2.78
CA HIS A 18 -1.35 2.67 -1.75
C HIS A 18 -1.10 1.20 -2.11
N ILE A 19 0.14 0.88 -2.41
CA ILE A 19 0.60 -0.46 -2.76
C ILE A 19 1.37 -1.01 -1.56
N LYS A 20 0.95 -2.17 -1.02
CA LYS A 20 1.69 -2.88 0.02
C LYS A 20 1.96 -4.30 -0.46
N ILE A 21 3.22 -4.70 -0.46
CA ILE A 21 3.67 -6.05 -0.80
C ILE A 21 4.13 -6.70 0.50
N SER A 22 3.38 -7.70 0.96
CA SER A 22 3.61 -8.30 2.28
C SER A 22 4.58 -9.47 2.20
N ASP A 23 4.16 -10.54 1.55
CA ASP A 23 4.91 -11.80 1.55
C ASP A 23 4.74 -12.60 0.25
N LEU A 24 5.69 -13.48 0.00
CA LEU A 24 5.67 -14.51 -1.04
C LEU A 24 5.74 -15.88 -0.37
N ASN A 25 4.82 -16.76 -0.73
CA ASN A 25 4.78 -18.13 -0.22
C ASN A 25 5.05 -19.15 -1.33
N ASN A 26 5.44 -20.33 -0.91
CA ASN A 26 5.72 -21.48 -1.78
C ASN A 26 6.86 -21.18 -2.77
N VAL A 27 7.97 -20.66 -2.25
CA VAL A 27 9.18 -20.38 -3.03
C VAL A 27 9.95 -21.70 -3.24
N PRO A 28 10.38 -21.99 -4.48
CA PRO A 28 11.00 -23.28 -4.80
C PRO A 28 12.36 -23.51 -4.12
N LEU A 29 13.15 -22.44 -4.01
CA LEU A 29 14.48 -22.52 -3.40
C LEU A 29 14.40 -22.16 -1.92
N VAL A 30 15.21 -22.86 -1.12
CA VAL A 30 15.29 -22.66 0.34
C VAL A 30 16.32 -21.61 0.74
N SER A 31 17.15 -21.18 -0.21
CA SER A 31 18.24 -20.23 0.02
C SER A 31 18.28 -19.15 -1.06
N GLY A 32 18.97 -18.06 -0.75
CA GLY A 32 19.09 -16.91 -1.64
C GLY A 32 18.21 -15.73 -1.18
N VAL A 33 18.03 -14.78 -2.06
CA VAL A 33 17.22 -13.58 -1.81
C VAL A 33 16.19 -13.41 -2.91
N SER A 34 15.09 -12.78 -2.54
CA SER A 34 14.04 -12.41 -3.51
C SER A 34 13.72 -10.94 -3.44
N MET A 35 13.28 -10.38 -4.54
CA MET A 35 12.73 -9.03 -4.64
C MET A 35 11.57 -9.00 -5.62
N VAL A 36 10.67 -8.05 -5.41
CA VAL A 36 9.56 -7.77 -6.32
C VAL A 36 9.84 -6.42 -7.00
N LYS A 37 9.78 -6.42 -8.32
CA LYS A 37 9.73 -5.19 -9.13
C LYS A 37 8.29 -4.96 -9.53
N TRP A 38 7.87 -3.71 -9.59
CA TRP A 38 6.54 -3.35 -10.07
C TRP A 38 6.60 -2.11 -10.96
N HIS A 39 5.65 -2.02 -11.88
CA HIS A 39 5.50 -0.85 -12.75
C HIS A 39 4.10 -0.77 -13.34
N LEU A 40 3.73 0.43 -13.78
CA LEU A 40 2.55 0.66 -14.60
C LEU A 40 2.99 0.66 -16.07
N PRO A 41 2.61 -0.35 -16.89
CA PRO A 41 3.14 -0.55 -18.24
C PRO A 41 2.92 0.64 -19.18
N HIS A 42 1.83 1.37 -19.02
CA HIS A 42 1.47 2.50 -19.89
C HIS A 42 2.00 3.85 -19.41
N SER A 43 2.85 3.87 -18.38
CA SER A 43 3.40 5.10 -17.83
C SER A 43 4.89 5.22 -18.06
N ILE A 44 5.31 6.41 -18.49
CA ILE A 44 6.72 6.79 -18.64
C ILE A 44 7.30 7.42 -17.37
N HIS A 45 6.46 7.75 -16.38
CA HIS A 45 6.89 8.42 -15.16
C HIS A 45 7.73 7.49 -14.28
N GLY A 46 8.86 7.99 -13.78
CA GLY A 46 9.75 7.23 -12.89
C GLY A 46 9.08 6.79 -11.58
N GLU A 47 8.11 7.58 -11.09
CA GLU A 47 7.34 7.28 -9.88
C GLU A 47 6.41 6.07 -10.02
N HIS A 48 6.04 5.75 -11.27
CA HIS A 48 5.14 4.63 -11.59
C HIS A 48 5.88 3.30 -11.74
N ARG A 49 7.03 3.18 -11.11
CA ARG A 49 7.81 1.96 -10.99
C ARG A 49 8.58 1.93 -9.67
N GLY A 50 8.86 0.73 -9.22
CA GLY A 50 9.62 0.55 -7.99
C GLY A 50 10.06 -0.89 -7.80
N ARG A 51 10.72 -1.12 -6.68
CA ARG A 51 11.17 -2.45 -6.27
C ARG A 51 11.24 -2.54 -4.75
N THR A 52 11.02 -3.72 -4.22
CA THR A 52 11.31 -4.02 -2.82
C THR A 52 12.81 -4.08 -2.59
N GLN A 53 13.22 -4.10 -1.34
CA GLN A 53 14.56 -4.54 -0.98
C GLN A 53 14.72 -6.05 -1.32
N LYS A 54 15.96 -6.50 -1.40
CA LYS A 54 16.27 -7.93 -1.48
C LYS A 54 16.09 -8.55 -0.10
N CYS A 55 15.14 -9.47 0.02
CA CYS A 55 14.80 -10.12 1.27
C CYS A 55 15.21 -11.60 1.25
N PRO A 56 15.70 -12.15 2.36
CA PRO A 56 16.11 -13.53 2.41
C PRO A 56 14.93 -14.48 2.28
N ILE A 57 15.18 -15.65 1.67
CA ILE A 57 14.23 -16.74 1.61
C ILE A 57 14.42 -17.59 2.85
N VAL A 58 13.35 -17.77 3.63
CA VAL A 58 13.34 -18.57 4.85
C VAL A 58 12.12 -19.49 4.82
N ASN A 59 12.34 -20.80 4.97
CA ASN A 59 11.25 -21.79 4.99
C ASN A 59 10.27 -21.66 3.81
N HIS A 60 10.79 -21.53 2.58
CA HIS A 60 9.99 -21.35 1.35
C HIS A 60 9.10 -20.10 1.36
N ARG A 61 9.46 -19.10 2.14
CA ARG A 61 8.73 -17.83 2.28
C ARG A 61 9.68 -16.64 2.25
N VAL A 62 9.16 -15.51 1.80
CA VAL A 62 9.86 -14.21 1.82
C VAL A 62 8.93 -13.17 2.39
N GLU A 63 9.41 -12.34 3.32
CA GLU A 63 8.69 -11.21 3.87
C GLU A 63 9.31 -9.92 3.33
N TYR A 64 8.53 -9.14 2.58
CA TYR A 64 9.01 -7.91 1.97
C TYR A 64 8.70 -6.67 2.79
N ASN A 65 7.53 -6.63 3.43
CA ASN A 65 7.04 -5.49 4.24
C ASN A 65 7.25 -4.14 3.52
N TYR A 66 6.97 -4.12 2.21
CA TYR A 66 7.17 -2.96 1.36
C TYR A 66 5.85 -2.20 1.19
N SER A 67 5.92 -0.87 1.26
CA SER A 67 4.78 0.00 0.95
C SER A 67 5.21 1.18 0.10
N LYS A 68 4.32 1.66 -0.76
CA LYS A 68 4.52 2.83 -1.62
C LYS A 68 3.19 3.46 -1.98
N ILE A 69 3.15 4.79 -1.99
CA ILE A 69 2.02 5.57 -2.50
C ILE A 69 2.42 6.14 -3.86
N VAL A 70 1.51 6.02 -4.82
CA VAL A 70 1.71 6.50 -6.20
C VAL A 70 0.45 7.22 -6.67
N SER A 71 0.59 8.40 -7.24
CA SER A 71 -0.55 9.12 -7.80
C SER A 71 -0.77 8.75 -9.26
N VAL A 72 -1.98 8.32 -9.62
CA VAL A 72 -2.35 7.99 -11.00
C VAL A 72 -3.58 8.77 -11.44
N ARG A 73 -3.68 9.08 -12.73
CA ARG A 73 -4.91 9.60 -13.35
C ARG A 73 -5.51 8.55 -14.27
N ILE A 74 -6.76 8.21 -14.01
CA ILE A 74 -7.47 7.19 -14.79
C ILE A 74 -8.55 7.90 -15.60
N GLY A 75 -8.59 7.63 -16.91
CA GLY A 75 -9.61 8.19 -17.79
C GLY A 75 -10.97 7.53 -17.56
N ILE A 76 -12.04 8.28 -17.86
CA ILE A 76 -13.40 7.76 -17.91
C ILE A 76 -13.77 7.61 -19.38
N ASP A 77 -14.29 6.45 -19.76
CA ASP A 77 -14.72 6.16 -21.11
C ASP A 77 -16.07 6.82 -21.46
N ARG A 78 -16.62 6.51 -22.64
CA ARG A 78 -17.89 7.07 -23.12
C ARG A 78 -19.10 6.56 -22.36
N ASN A 79 -18.97 5.42 -21.70
CA ASN A 79 -20.01 4.73 -20.91
C ASN A 79 -19.90 5.06 -19.43
N ASP A 80 -19.14 6.12 -19.10
CA ASP A 80 -18.84 6.54 -17.73
C ASP A 80 -18.15 5.43 -16.88
N SER A 81 -17.45 4.49 -17.53
CA SER A 81 -16.64 3.49 -16.86
C SER A 81 -15.19 3.94 -16.77
N LEU A 82 -14.50 3.60 -15.67
CA LEU A 82 -13.07 3.83 -15.55
C LEU A 82 -12.31 2.96 -16.56
N ASN A 83 -11.39 3.58 -17.28
CA ASN A 83 -10.48 2.86 -18.16
C ASN A 83 -9.58 1.93 -17.35
N GLU A 84 -9.07 0.90 -18.01
CA GLU A 84 -8.08 0.01 -17.40
C GLU A 84 -6.80 0.78 -17.02
N CYS A 85 -6.31 0.48 -15.83
CA CYS A 85 -5.05 1.00 -15.30
C CYS A 85 -4.20 -0.19 -14.81
N PRO A 86 -3.48 -0.87 -15.72
CA PRO A 86 -2.74 -2.06 -15.37
C PRO A 86 -1.51 -1.73 -14.52
N ILE A 87 -1.25 -2.60 -13.54
CA ILE A 87 0.00 -2.67 -12.78
C ILE A 87 0.55 -4.09 -12.87
N GLU A 88 1.85 -4.21 -13.03
CA GLU A 88 2.56 -5.48 -13.15
C GLU A 88 3.59 -5.61 -12.05
N PHE A 89 3.63 -6.80 -11.41
CA PHE A 89 4.60 -7.19 -10.40
C PHE A 89 5.41 -8.35 -10.93
N GLU A 90 6.74 -8.20 -11.02
CA GLU A 90 7.68 -9.24 -11.40
C GLU A 90 8.43 -9.72 -10.16
N VAL A 91 8.33 -11.00 -9.83
CA VAL A 91 9.06 -11.60 -8.71
C VAL A 91 10.34 -12.21 -9.22
N VAL A 92 11.45 -11.74 -8.66
CA VAL A 92 12.80 -12.17 -9.03
C VAL A 92 13.49 -12.79 -7.84
N GLN A 93 14.14 -13.90 -8.07
CA GLN A 93 14.98 -14.60 -7.11
C GLN A 93 16.43 -14.57 -7.56
N GLU A 94 17.34 -14.33 -6.62
CA GLU A 94 18.78 -14.36 -6.85
C GLU A 94 19.40 -15.37 -5.87
N PHE A 95 20.30 -16.18 -6.38
CA PHE A 95 21.04 -17.15 -5.57
C PHE A 95 22.49 -17.22 -6.08
N SER A 96 23.40 -17.46 -5.15
CA SER A 96 24.79 -17.69 -5.51
C SER A 96 24.91 -19.13 -6.01
N ALA A 97 25.21 -19.30 -7.29
CA ALA A 97 25.57 -20.59 -7.81
C ALA A 97 26.91 -20.97 -7.15
N GLY A 98 26.86 -21.85 -6.17
CA GLY A 98 28.03 -22.34 -5.44
C GLY A 98 29.00 -23.03 -6.38
N GLY A 99 29.96 -22.27 -6.91
CA GLY A 99 31.08 -22.81 -7.66
C GLY A 99 32.03 -23.49 -6.71
N VAL A 100 32.20 -24.81 -6.90
CA VAL A 100 33.34 -25.52 -6.39
C VAL A 100 34.58 -24.87 -6.97
N SER A 101 35.45 -24.34 -6.08
CA SER A 101 36.81 -23.88 -6.42
C SER A 101 36.94 -22.52 -7.12
N GLY A 102 37.12 -21.45 -6.36
CA GLY A 102 38.02 -20.32 -6.72
C GLY A 102 37.55 -19.28 -7.77
N ALA A 103 36.49 -19.48 -8.48
CA ALA A 103 35.91 -18.49 -9.37
C ALA A 103 34.79 -17.74 -8.65
N ALA A 104 34.80 -16.40 -8.69
CA ALA A 104 33.73 -15.58 -8.15
C ALA A 104 32.39 -16.04 -8.76
N GLY A 105 31.58 -16.74 -7.94
CA GLY A 105 30.28 -17.26 -8.37
C GLY A 105 29.43 -16.11 -8.89
N ARG A 106 28.96 -16.20 -10.12
CA ARG A 106 27.98 -15.25 -10.64
C ARG A 106 26.66 -15.50 -9.93
N ASP A 107 26.11 -14.47 -9.32
CA ASP A 107 24.76 -14.53 -8.83
C ASP A 107 23.81 -14.86 -9.98
N GLU A 108 23.15 -15.98 -9.91
CA GLU A 108 22.15 -16.39 -10.89
C GLU A 108 20.82 -15.75 -10.52
N LYS A 109 20.13 -15.25 -11.53
CA LYS A 109 18.89 -14.50 -11.38
C LYS A 109 17.78 -15.19 -12.16
N ILE A 110 16.70 -15.52 -11.46
CA ILE A 110 15.54 -16.20 -12.04
C ILE A 110 14.29 -15.37 -11.79
N THR A 111 13.49 -15.16 -12.84
CA THR A 111 12.12 -14.65 -12.67
C THR A 111 11.21 -15.81 -12.29
N LEU A 112 10.58 -15.73 -11.11
CA LEU A 112 9.66 -16.75 -10.62
C LEU A 112 8.30 -16.68 -11.29
N GLY A 113 7.87 -15.49 -11.67
CA GLY A 113 6.59 -15.25 -12.32
C GLY A 113 6.14 -13.80 -12.17
N THR A 114 4.94 -13.54 -12.66
CA THR A 114 4.35 -12.20 -12.70
C THR A 114 2.95 -12.21 -12.08
N VAL A 115 2.52 -11.04 -11.56
CA VAL A 115 1.13 -10.76 -11.19
C VAL A 115 0.72 -9.50 -11.92
N ARG A 116 -0.36 -9.58 -12.71
CA ARG A 116 -0.93 -8.43 -13.44
C ARG A 116 -2.29 -8.12 -12.87
N LEU A 117 -2.50 -6.87 -12.45
CA LEU A 117 -3.74 -6.39 -11.86
C LEU A 117 -4.22 -5.15 -12.61
N ASN A 118 -5.53 -4.93 -12.59
CA ASN A 118 -6.12 -3.68 -13.06
C ASN A 118 -6.55 -2.84 -11.85
N LEU A 119 -5.88 -1.73 -11.61
CA LEU A 119 -6.13 -0.86 -10.46
C LEU A 119 -7.56 -0.33 -10.41
N SER A 120 -8.18 -0.08 -11.57
CA SER A 120 -9.55 0.44 -11.64
C SER A 120 -10.59 -0.49 -10.98
N GLU A 121 -10.32 -1.79 -10.90
CA GLU A 121 -11.18 -2.78 -10.27
C GLU A 121 -11.19 -2.70 -8.73
N TYR A 122 -10.21 -2.01 -8.15
CA TYR A 122 -10.08 -1.87 -6.69
C TYR A 122 -10.76 -0.64 -6.12
N VAL A 123 -11.26 0.26 -6.97
CA VAL A 123 -11.81 1.56 -6.53
C VAL A 123 -13.01 1.37 -5.61
N GLU A 124 -13.99 0.55 -6.01
CA GLU A 124 -15.21 0.36 -5.24
C GLU A 124 -14.96 -0.35 -3.90
N GLU A 125 -14.16 -1.42 -3.92
CA GLU A 125 -13.79 -2.13 -2.69
C GLU A 125 -12.97 -1.26 -1.75
N SER A 126 -12.05 -0.43 -2.30
CA SER A 126 -11.27 0.52 -1.50
C SER A 126 -12.14 1.54 -0.80
N GLU A 127 -13.19 2.03 -1.46
CA GLU A 127 -14.14 2.95 -0.84
C GLU A 127 -14.94 2.29 0.28
N ALA A 128 -15.29 1.01 0.14
CA ALA A 128 -15.93 0.25 1.21
C ALA A 128 -15.00 0.14 2.42
N VAL A 129 -13.73 -0.25 2.21
CA VAL A 129 -12.71 -0.32 3.27
C VAL A 129 -12.53 1.02 3.98
N LEU A 130 -12.47 2.12 3.23
CA LEU A 130 -12.34 3.47 3.79
C LEU A 130 -13.56 3.89 4.62
N ARG A 131 -14.76 3.52 4.19
CA ARG A 131 -16.00 3.77 4.95
C ARG A 131 -16.03 3.00 6.26
N ASP A 132 -15.70 1.72 6.22
CA ASP A 132 -15.66 0.86 7.40
C ASP A 132 -14.57 1.31 8.39
N GLY A 133 -13.38 1.68 7.90
CA GLY A 133 -12.30 2.21 8.73
C GLY A 133 -12.65 3.53 9.42
N ARG A 134 -13.34 4.45 8.74
CA ARG A 134 -13.82 5.71 9.34
C ARG A 134 -14.86 5.44 10.42
N THR A 135 -15.75 4.50 10.18
CA THR A 135 -16.77 4.10 11.16
C THR A 135 -16.13 3.50 12.41
N ALA A 136 -15.15 2.60 12.25
CA ALA A 136 -14.42 1.99 13.35
C ALA A 136 -13.63 3.02 14.17
N ASN A 137 -12.96 3.98 13.52
CA ASN A 137 -12.23 5.05 14.18
C ASN A 137 -13.18 6.01 14.93
N ALA A 138 -14.31 6.37 14.35
CA ALA A 138 -15.32 7.22 15.01
C ALA A 138 -15.89 6.56 16.27
N ILE A 139 -16.14 5.25 16.24
CA ILE A 139 -16.59 4.47 17.40
C ILE A 139 -15.49 4.43 18.46
N LYS A 140 -14.23 4.23 18.07
CA LYS A 140 -13.08 4.21 18.98
C LYS A 140 -12.88 5.55 19.67
N GLU A 141 -12.98 6.67 18.95
CA GLU A 141 -12.92 8.03 19.52
C GLU A 141 -14.09 8.30 20.47
N ALA A 142 -15.30 7.91 20.09
CA ALA A 142 -16.48 8.06 20.98
C ALA A 142 -16.35 7.27 22.28
N LEU A 143 -15.74 6.08 22.24
CA LEU A 143 -15.49 5.26 23.43
C LEU A 143 -14.32 5.76 24.29
N MET A 144 -13.35 6.45 23.68
CA MET A 144 -12.18 7.01 24.38
C MET A 144 -12.38 8.43 24.90
N SER A 145 -13.46 9.12 24.50
CA SER A 145 -13.77 10.45 25.01
C SER A 145 -14.18 10.36 26.47
N PRO A 146 -13.44 10.98 27.41
CA PRO A 146 -13.85 10.98 28.82
C PRO A 146 -15.14 11.78 28.94
N VAL A 147 -16.17 11.15 29.50
CA VAL A 147 -17.43 11.80 29.88
C VAL A 147 -17.09 12.96 30.81
N GLN A 148 -17.09 14.17 30.30
CA GLN A 148 -17.03 15.37 31.09
C GLN A 148 -18.36 15.43 31.90
N LYS A 149 -18.29 14.97 33.15
CA LYS A 149 -19.33 15.28 34.12
C LYS A 149 -19.32 16.78 34.33
N SER A 150 -20.36 17.44 33.84
CA SER A 150 -20.67 18.82 34.16
C SER A 150 -20.90 18.91 35.69
N SER A 151 -19.96 19.50 36.41
CA SER A 151 -20.17 19.96 37.78
C SER A 151 -20.16 21.48 37.79
N THR A 152 -21.34 21.97 38.14
CA THR A 152 -21.72 23.34 38.41
C THR A 152 -20.75 24.10 39.32
N HIS A 153 -20.58 25.37 38.97
CA HIS A 153 -20.18 26.55 39.77
C HIS A 153 -19.89 26.35 41.25
N ARG A 154 -18.67 26.76 41.64
CA ARG A 154 -18.51 27.59 42.85
C ARG A 154 -17.35 28.58 42.69
N ARG A 155 -17.71 29.89 42.71
CA ARG A 155 -16.79 31.01 42.91
C ARG A 155 -16.15 30.90 44.29
N GLN A 156 -14.83 31.14 44.40
CA GLN A 156 -14.30 31.94 45.51
C GLN A 156 -12.93 32.54 45.15
N ARG A 157 -12.79 33.74 45.70
CA ARG A 157 -11.79 34.81 45.47
C ARG A 157 -10.41 34.52 46.06
N SER A 158 -9.43 35.12 45.39
CA SER A 158 -8.28 35.95 45.90
C SER A 158 -7.37 35.43 47.02
N SER A 159 -6.08 35.39 46.76
CA SER A 159 -5.14 36.42 47.29
C SER A 159 -3.70 36.14 46.86
N LEU A 160 -2.99 37.27 46.76
CA LEU A 160 -1.59 37.53 46.38
C LEU A 160 -0.58 36.90 47.32
N SER A 161 0.62 36.61 46.79
CA SER A 161 1.96 37.10 47.20
C SER A 161 3.03 36.14 46.65
N ASN A 162 3.85 36.54 45.80
CA ASN A 162 5.11 37.31 45.79
C ASN A 162 6.36 36.51 46.21
N ALA A 163 7.38 36.64 45.34
CA ALA A 163 8.82 36.57 45.53
C ALA A 163 9.56 35.23 45.35
N GLY A 164 10.55 35.31 44.45
CA GLY A 164 11.79 34.58 44.54
C GLY A 164 12.34 33.93 43.26
N LEU A 165 13.07 34.70 42.45
CA LEU A 165 14.12 34.19 41.53
C LEU A 165 15.34 33.72 42.35
N PRO A 166 16.20 32.80 41.83
CA PRO A 166 17.08 33.14 40.72
C PRO A 166 17.39 32.01 39.72
N GLU A 167 17.91 32.48 38.60
CA GLU A 167 18.54 31.89 37.45
C GLU A 167 19.43 30.67 37.68
N THR A 168 19.35 29.73 36.70
CA THR A 168 20.54 29.15 36.07
C THR A 168 20.17 28.53 34.74
N ASP A 169 20.69 29.10 33.67
CA ASP A 169 20.85 28.46 32.35
C ASP A 169 21.81 27.27 32.46
N PRO A 170 21.62 26.23 31.63
CA PRO A 170 22.54 26.03 30.52
C PRO A 170 21.90 25.51 29.21
N SER A 171 22.23 26.24 28.19
CA SER A 171 22.54 25.90 26.78
C SER A 171 22.04 24.64 26.08
N PRO A 172 21.96 24.72 24.74
CA PRO A 172 21.06 23.97 23.89
C PRO A 172 21.66 22.62 23.48
N ARG A 173 20.86 21.57 23.58
CA ARG A 173 21.17 20.31 22.93
C ARG A 173 20.28 20.12 21.73
N SER A 174 20.92 20.20 20.58
CA SER A 174 20.59 19.61 19.27
C SER A 174 19.17 19.07 19.14
N SER A 175 18.38 19.80 18.37
CA SER A 175 17.24 19.31 17.65
C SER A 175 17.65 18.06 16.82
N ARG A 176 17.31 16.90 17.33
CA ARG A 176 17.10 15.75 16.47
C ARG A 176 15.80 16.04 15.71
N ASP A 177 15.91 16.12 14.42
CA ASP A 177 14.78 16.05 13.51
C ASP A 177 14.10 14.70 13.78
N GLU A 178 13.09 14.71 14.65
CA GLU A 178 12.13 13.61 14.73
C GLU A 178 11.28 13.72 13.47
N GLU A 179 11.57 12.88 12.48
CA GLU A 179 10.66 12.62 11.39
C GLU A 179 9.28 12.30 12.00
N PRO A 180 8.20 12.92 11.49
CA PRO A 180 6.86 12.62 11.98
C PRO A 180 6.61 11.12 11.80
N PRO A 181 5.94 10.44 12.77
CA PRO A 181 5.64 9.03 12.65
C PRO A 181 4.92 8.81 11.33
N GLU A 182 5.49 7.97 10.46
CA GLU A 182 4.83 7.53 9.23
C GLU A 182 3.45 7.01 9.64
N GLY A 183 2.42 7.76 9.28
CA GLY A 183 1.04 7.38 9.59
C GLY A 183 0.85 5.94 9.10
N GLU A 184 0.38 5.07 9.95
CA GLU A 184 0.08 3.67 9.60
C GLU A 184 -0.73 3.68 8.32
N ILE A 185 -0.09 3.21 7.23
CA ILE A 185 -0.75 3.11 5.93
C ILE A 185 -1.88 2.13 6.12
N GLN A 186 -3.11 2.62 6.09
CA GLN A 186 -4.31 1.81 6.23
C GLN A 186 -4.25 0.65 5.24
N ASP A 187 -4.46 -0.57 5.74
CA ASP A 187 -4.53 -1.74 4.87
C ASP A 187 -5.73 -1.60 3.92
N GLY A 188 -5.46 -1.73 2.64
CA GLY A 188 -6.47 -1.72 1.59
C GLY A 188 -7.10 -3.09 1.38
N VAL A 189 -7.50 -3.37 0.15
CA VAL A 189 -8.00 -4.67 -0.27
C VAL A 189 -6.84 -5.65 -0.32
N VAL A 190 -6.78 -6.55 0.65
CA VAL A 190 -5.71 -7.54 0.80
C VAL A 190 -6.09 -8.83 0.07
N ARG A 191 -5.25 -9.25 -0.88
CA ARG A 191 -5.45 -10.51 -1.61
C ARG A 191 -4.15 -11.26 -1.80
N ARG A 192 -4.26 -12.57 -1.98
CA ARG A 192 -3.16 -13.45 -2.33
C ARG A 192 -3.33 -13.94 -3.76
N TYR A 193 -2.36 -13.60 -4.61
CA TYR A 193 -2.42 -13.88 -6.05
C TYR A 193 -1.51 -15.03 -6.41
N LEU A 194 -2.02 -15.96 -7.20
CA LEU A 194 -1.21 -16.97 -7.85
C LEU A 194 -0.40 -16.30 -8.97
N MET A 195 0.90 -16.57 -9.02
CA MET A 195 1.75 -16.01 -10.06
C MET A 195 1.45 -16.62 -11.43
N GLN A 196 1.37 -15.75 -12.43
CA GLN A 196 1.29 -16.11 -13.84
C GLN A 196 2.71 -16.34 -14.39
N ASP A 197 2.82 -17.03 -15.50
CA ASP A 197 4.09 -17.33 -16.17
C ASP A 197 5.09 -18.05 -15.25
N SER A 198 4.60 -18.71 -14.18
CA SER A 198 5.39 -19.43 -13.20
C SER A 198 5.23 -20.94 -13.39
N LYS A 199 6.34 -21.66 -13.28
CA LYS A 199 6.32 -23.14 -13.25
C LYS A 199 5.88 -23.70 -11.90
N ILE A 200 5.68 -22.84 -10.92
CA ILE A 200 5.46 -23.19 -9.51
C ILE A 200 4.28 -22.39 -8.99
N ASN A 201 3.47 -23.02 -8.15
CA ASN A 201 2.29 -22.39 -7.52
C ASN A 201 2.68 -21.43 -6.40
N SER A 202 3.64 -20.55 -6.64
CA SER A 202 3.99 -19.50 -5.68
C SER A 202 2.89 -18.43 -5.65
N THR A 203 2.66 -17.88 -4.45
CA THR A 203 1.61 -16.89 -4.24
C THR A 203 2.15 -15.63 -3.59
N LEU A 204 1.81 -14.47 -4.15
CA LEU A 204 2.21 -13.16 -3.68
C LEU A 204 1.04 -12.47 -2.96
N LYS A 205 1.27 -11.99 -1.73
CA LYS A 205 0.27 -11.24 -0.96
C LYS A 205 0.46 -9.75 -1.18
N ILE A 206 -0.56 -9.11 -1.74
CA ILE A 206 -0.58 -7.68 -2.06
C ILE A 206 -1.81 -7.05 -1.42
N SER A 207 -1.66 -5.82 -0.94
CA SER A 207 -2.75 -4.94 -0.56
C SER A 207 -2.76 -3.72 -1.48
N ILE A 208 -3.93 -3.36 -1.98
CA ILE A 208 -4.15 -2.17 -2.82
C ILE A 208 -5.27 -1.34 -2.20
N LEU A 209 -5.01 -0.04 -2.01
CA LEU A 209 -6.00 0.94 -1.61
C LEU A 209 -5.99 2.10 -2.61
N MET A 210 -7.14 2.36 -3.19
CA MET A 210 -7.36 3.45 -4.14
C MET A 210 -8.10 4.60 -3.44
N VAL A 211 -7.42 5.74 -3.26
CA VAL A 211 -8.01 6.93 -2.64
C VAL A 211 -8.17 8.00 -3.70
N GLN A 212 -9.41 8.38 -4.02
CA GLN A 212 -9.63 9.50 -4.94
C GLN A 212 -9.26 10.81 -4.26
N VAL A 213 -8.37 11.58 -4.88
CA VAL A 213 -7.86 12.86 -4.36
C VAL A 213 -8.24 14.07 -5.21
N ASP A 214 -8.66 13.86 -6.46
CA ASP A 214 -9.07 14.93 -7.37
C ASP A 214 -10.05 14.42 -8.42
N GLY A 215 -10.94 15.28 -8.93
CA GLY A 215 -11.96 14.97 -9.93
C GLY A 215 -13.32 14.60 -9.33
N GLU A 216 -14.34 14.57 -10.19
CA GLU A 216 -15.70 14.20 -9.80
C GLU A 216 -15.88 12.68 -9.83
N ARG A 217 -16.72 12.18 -8.91
CA ARG A 217 -17.11 10.76 -8.89
C ARG A 217 -18.32 10.50 -9.77
N ASN A 218 -18.13 10.66 -11.06
CA ASN A 218 -19.13 10.44 -12.11
C ASN A 218 -18.78 9.24 -13.00
N TYR A 219 -18.29 8.16 -12.39
CA TYR A 219 -17.83 6.96 -13.08
C TYR A 219 -18.29 5.69 -12.36
N VAL A 220 -18.29 4.59 -13.09
CA VAL A 220 -18.48 3.22 -12.59
C VAL A 220 -17.14 2.50 -12.60
N ALA A 221 -16.80 1.86 -11.48
CA ALA A 221 -15.64 0.99 -11.45
C ALA A 221 -15.93 -0.33 -12.17
N PRO A 222 -15.00 -0.87 -12.98
CA PRO A 222 -15.21 -2.17 -13.60
C PRO A 222 -15.23 -3.28 -12.53
N PRO A 223 -16.02 -4.35 -12.75
CA PRO A 223 -16.05 -5.47 -11.82
C PRO A 223 -14.69 -6.20 -11.78
N PRO A 224 -14.31 -6.79 -10.64
CA PRO A 224 -13.03 -7.47 -10.49
C PRO A 224 -12.95 -8.69 -11.41
N LYS A 225 -12.01 -8.68 -12.35
CA LYS A 225 -11.75 -9.76 -13.33
C LYS A 225 -10.30 -10.23 -13.32
N SER A 226 -9.40 -9.40 -12.79
CA SER A 226 -7.96 -9.61 -12.94
C SER A 226 -7.41 -10.60 -11.94
N ALA A 227 -6.46 -11.36 -12.40
CA ALA A 227 -5.58 -12.30 -11.75
C ALA A 227 -6.26 -13.40 -10.89
N PRO A 228 -5.83 -14.64 -11.02
CA PRO A 228 -6.33 -15.72 -10.19
C PRO A 228 -6.00 -15.47 -8.72
N VAL A 229 -7.02 -15.36 -7.89
CA VAL A 229 -6.89 -15.24 -6.44
C VAL A 229 -6.81 -16.65 -5.85
N PHE A 230 -5.83 -16.89 -4.98
CA PHE A 230 -5.77 -18.11 -4.21
C PHE A 230 -6.86 -18.07 -3.13
N GLY A 231 -8.02 -18.64 -3.44
CA GLY A 231 -9.08 -18.91 -2.47
C GLY A 231 -8.66 -20.13 -1.63
N GLY A 232 -8.45 -19.94 -0.34
CA GLY A 232 -8.27 -21.07 0.57
C GLY A 232 -9.47 -22.03 0.47
N ILE A 233 -9.28 -23.30 0.77
CA ILE A 233 -10.23 -24.44 0.66
C ILE A 233 -11.51 -24.27 1.51
N ALA A 234 -11.75 -23.11 2.11
CA ALA A 234 -12.91 -22.84 2.96
C ALA A 234 -14.27 -22.73 2.25
N GLY A 235 -14.34 -22.94 0.93
CA GLY A 235 -15.55 -22.77 0.12
C GLY A 235 -16.27 -24.03 -0.35
N PHE A 236 -15.85 -25.24 0.03
CA PHE A 236 -16.43 -26.49 -0.46
C PHE A 236 -17.20 -27.30 0.58
N VAL A 237 -17.89 -26.67 1.52
CA VAL A 237 -18.86 -27.36 2.37
C VAL A 237 -20.13 -26.51 2.46
N ALA A 238 -20.93 -26.56 1.43
CA ALA A 238 -22.37 -26.28 1.51
C ALA A 238 -23.04 -26.78 0.23
N GLY A 239 -23.61 -27.97 0.28
CA GLY A 239 -24.45 -28.48 -0.78
C GLY A 239 -24.80 -29.93 -0.56
N ASP A 240 -25.72 -30.21 0.36
CA ASP A 240 -26.74 -31.25 0.30
C ASP A 240 -28.04 -30.68 0.83
#